data_8851ad549d69089124459da56153db26
#
_entry.id   8851ad549d69089124459da56153db26
#
_cell.length_a   1.000
_cell.length_b   1.000
_cell.length_c   1.000
_cell.angle_alpha   90.00
_cell.angle_beta   90.00
_cell.angle_gamma   90.00
#
_symmetry.space_group_name_H-M   'P 1'
#
loop_
_entity.id
_entity.type
_entity.pdbx_description
1 polymer ?
#
loop_
_entity_poly.entity_id
_entity_poly.type
_entity_poly.pdbx_seq_one_letter_code
_entity_poly.pdbx_strand_id
1 'polypeptide(L)'
;GLAKLVGVSPLIGLSTGSIPMVGGHGTAGAFGPVLEDLGISGASTLCTAAATFGLVAGSLMGGPIGRRLILKHDLLKTAVMEDDATLVEDEKKHKRSVSMYAPATYQIAIAMGLGTIVSWALSKTGMTFPIYIGAMIVAAAMRNISEHTNLFNVNMGEINDIGGICLSLFLGIAMITLKLWQLASLALPLLILLAGQVALMFVFTYFVLFNVMGRNYDAAVLAAGTCGFGMGATPNAMANMQALTEKYVPSVKAYLLVPIIGSMFADFLNSLTITFFINLF
;
A
#
# COMPACT_ATOMS: atom_id res chain seq x y z
N GLY A 1 -19.06 -8.90 -1.35
CA GLY A 1 -19.54 -10.29 -1.34
C GLY A 1 -19.50 -10.89 0.06
N LEU A 2 -18.31 -11.17 0.62
CA LEU A 2 -18.15 -11.88 1.90
C LEU A 2 -18.84 -11.16 3.08
N ALA A 3 -18.78 -9.82 3.14
CA ALA A 3 -19.47 -9.04 4.18
C ALA A 3 -20.98 -9.30 4.20
N LYS A 4 -21.62 -9.33 3.04
CA LYS A 4 -23.05 -9.66 2.94
C LYS A 4 -23.36 -11.08 3.41
N LEU A 5 -22.49 -12.05 3.15
CA LEU A 5 -22.66 -13.44 3.62
C LEU A 5 -22.55 -13.55 5.14
N VAL A 6 -21.73 -12.72 5.77
CA VAL A 6 -21.54 -12.66 7.22
C VAL A 6 -22.60 -11.79 7.91
N GLY A 7 -23.48 -11.14 7.14
CA GLY A 7 -24.58 -10.32 7.67
C GLY A 7 -24.16 -8.91 8.11
N VAL A 8 -23.03 -8.38 7.59
CA VAL A 8 -22.58 -7.02 7.89
C VAL A 8 -22.65 -6.12 6.66
N SER A 9 -22.67 -4.80 6.89
CA SER A 9 -22.70 -3.79 5.82
C SER A 9 -21.54 -3.99 4.83
N PRO A 10 -21.77 -3.80 3.52
CA PRO A 10 -20.69 -3.77 2.53
C PRO A 10 -19.57 -2.78 2.85
N LEU A 11 -19.89 -1.66 3.49
CA LEU A 11 -18.92 -0.66 3.92
C LEU A 11 -17.96 -1.20 5.02
N ILE A 12 -18.46 -2.09 5.92
CA ILE A 12 -17.60 -2.82 6.86
C ILE A 12 -16.68 -3.79 6.08
N GLY A 13 -17.16 -4.37 4.99
CA GLY A 13 -16.33 -5.16 4.09
C GLY A 13 -15.21 -4.34 3.43
N LEU A 14 -15.44 -3.08 3.09
CA LEU A 14 -14.40 -2.15 2.61
C LEU A 14 -13.42 -1.77 3.71
N SER A 15 -13.92 -1.53 4.93
CA SER A 15 -13.12 -1.20 6.12
C SER A 15 -12.14 -2.31 6.53
N THR A 16 -12.40 -3.55 6.14
CA THR A 16 -11.53 -4.72 6.40
C THR A 16 -10.84 -5.25 5.15
N GLY A 17 -11.20 -4.73 3.98
CA GLY A 17 -10.74 -5.18 2.68
C GLY A 17 -9.73 -4.22 2.04
N SER A 18 -10.09 -3.67 0.89
CA SER A 18 -9.20 -2.88 0.04
C SER A 18 -8.59 -1.67 0.75
N ILE A 19 -9.34 -1.00 1.62
CA ILE A 19 -8.86 0.18 2.36
C ILE A 19 -7.60 -0.16 3.18
N PRO A 20 -7.67 -1.08 4.16
CA PRO A 20 -6.51 -1.39 4.99
C PRO A 20 -5.51 -2.35 4.34
N MET A 21 -5.96 -3.28 3.50
CA MET A 21 -5.08 -4.33 2.97
C MET A 21 -4.15 -3.82 1.87
N VAL A 22 -4.68 -3.14 0.86
CA VAL A 22 -3.88 -2.59 -0.25
C VAL A 22 -3.34 -1.21 0.11
N GLY A 23 -4.19 -0.35 0.69
CA GLY A 23 -3.82 1.03 1.02
C GLY A 23 -3.10 1.18 2.36
N GLY A 24 -3.07 0.14 3.20
CA GLY A 24 -2.40 0.16 4.50
C GLY A 24 -2.97 1.20 5.47
N HIS A 25 -2.15 1.59 6.44
CA HIS A 25 -2.55 2.55 7.49
C HIS A 25 -2.84 3.95 6.95
N GLY A 26 -2.15 4.39 5.89
CA GLY A 26 -2.38 5.70 5.28
C GLY A 26 -3.80 5.83 4.73
N THR A 27 -4.21 4.87 3.92
CA THR A 27 -5.56 4.82 3.36
C THR A 27 -6.61 4.54 4.44
N ALA A 28 -6.31 3.70 5.43
CA ALA A 28 -7.15 3.47 6.60
C ALA A 28 -7.43 4.77 7.37
N GLY A 29 -6.40 5.57 7.62
CA GLY A 29 -6.52 6.86 8.27
C GLY A 29 -7.31 7.91 7.47
N ALA A 30 -7.23 7.85 6.14
CA ALA A 30 -7.93 8.77 5.27
C ALA A 30 -9.42 8.40 5.06
N PHE A 31 -9.73 7.13 4.86
CA PHE A 31 -11.10 6.68 4.60
C PHE A 31 -11.88 6.30 5.87
N GLY A 32 -11.18 5.99 6.96
CA GLY A 32 -11.84 5.67 8.24
C GLY A 32 -12.84 6.75 8.69
N PRO A 33 -12.44 8.03 8.82
CA PRO A 33 -13.35 9.13 9.14
C PRO A 33 -14.48 9.29 8.12
N VAL A 34 -14.20 9.13 6.81
CA VAL A 34 -15.23 9.22 5.77
C VAL A 34 -16.31 8.15 5.96
N LEU A 35 -15.92 6.93 6.34
CA LEU A 35 -16.88 5.87 6.63
C LEU A 35 -17.65 6.10 7.94
N GLU A 36 -17.04 6.77 8.92
CA GLU A 36 -17.73 7.20 10.14
C GLU A 36 -18.80 8.26 9.84
N ASP A 37 -18.48 9.23 8.97
CA ASP A 37 -19.44 10.23 8.49
C ASP A 37 -20.61 9.60 7.71
N LEU A 38 -20.38 8.46 7.06
CA LEU A 38 -21.39 7.64 6.40
C LEU A 38 -22.15 6.71 7.36
N GLY A 39 -21.94 6.85 8.68
CA GLY A 39 -22.68 6.13 9.72
C GLY A 39 -22.09 4.80 10.18
N ILE A 40 -20.86 4.45 9.75
CA ILE A 40 -20.17 3.23 10.23
C ILE A 40 -19.37 3.56 11.49
N SER A 41 -20.01 3.41 12.63
CA SER A 41 -19.38 3.69 13.93
C SER A 41 -18.11 2.86 14.14
N GLY A 42 -16.99 3.52 14.49
CA GLY A 42 -15.71 2.87 14.74
C GLY A 42 -14.96 2.41 13.49
N ALA A 43 -15.33 2.91 12.30
CA ALA A 43 -14.67 2.55 11.05
C ALA A 43 -13.17 2.89 11.05
N SER A 44 -12.76 4.01 11.63
CA SER A 44 -11.34 4.39 11.77
C SER A 44 -10.56 3.34 12.58
N THR A 45 -11.14 2.89 13.70
CA THR A 45 -10.55 1.83 14.54
C THR A 45 -10.49 0.51 13.78
N LEU A 46 -11.57 0.16 13.07
CA LEU A 46 -11.67 -1.08 12.30
C LEU A 46 -10.63 -1.12 11.17
N CYS A 47 -10.54 -0.06 10.38
CA CYS A 47 -9.56 0.06 9.29
C CYS A 47 -8.12 -0.03 9.81
N THR A 48 -7.79 0.65 10.91
CA THR A 48 -6.44 0.66 11.49
C THR A 48 -6.06 -0.72 12.05
N ALA A 49 -6.99 -1.37 12.76
CA ALA A 49 -6.78 -2.73 13.27
C ALA A 49 -6.59 -3.74 12.13
N ALA A 50 -7.42 -3.65 11.07
CA ALA A 50 -7.30 -4.50 9.90
C ALA A 50 -6.00 -4.25 9.12
N ALA A 51 -5.52 -3.00 9.01
CA ALA A 51 -4.24 -2.67 8.40
C ALA A 51 -3.05 -3.29 9.18
N THR A 52 -3.10 -3.22 10.50
CA THR A 52 -2.08 -3.86 11.36
C THR A 52 -2.07 -5.38 11.17
N PHE A 53 -3.24 -6.00 11.15
CA PHE A 53 -3.36 -7.43 10.86
C PHE A 53 -2.81 -7.77 9.47
N GLY A 54 -3.15 -6.97 8.47
CA GLY A 54 -2.69 -7.16 7.09
C GLY A 54 -1.17 -7.11 6.96
N LEU A 55 -0.52 -6.14 7.61
CA LEU A 55 0.95 -6.04 7.68
C LEU A 55 1.59 -7.34 8.21
N VAL A 56 1.09 -7.85 9.32
CA VAL A 56 1.60 -9.08 9.94
C VAL A 56 1.33 -10.28 9.05
N ALA A 57 0.10 -10.46 8.59
CA ALA A 57 -0.29 -11.59 7.75
C ALA A 57 0.45 -11.60 6.40
N GLY A 58 0.57 -10.44 5.74
CA GLY A 58 1.29 -10.29 4.48
C GLY A 58 2.77 -10.64 4.60
N SER A 59 3.42 -10.20 5.69
CA SER A 59 4.82 -10.55 5.97
C SER A 59 5.01 -12.04 6.25
N LEU A 60 4.12 -12.65 7.02
CA LEU A 60 4.20 -14.07 7.36
C LEU A 60 3.92 -14.99 6.16
N MET A 61 3.11 -14.53 5.20
CA MET A 61 2.65 -15.36 4.08
C MET A 61 3.60 -15.33 2.89
N GLY A 62 4.24 -14.20 2.60
CA GLY A 62 5.00 -14.02 1.36
C GLY A 62 6.19 -14.97 1.24
N GLY A 63 7.05 -15.05 2.24
CA GLY A 63 8.19 -15.96 2.26
C GLY A 63 7.83 -17.43 2.05
N PRO A 64 6.90 -18.01 2.83
CA PRO A 64 6.44 -19.39 2.65
C PRO A 64 5.84 -19.68 1.28
N ILE A 65 5.04 -18.77 0.71
CA ILE A 65 4.45 -18.93 -0.63
C ILE A 65 5.55 -18.96 -1.70
N GLY A 66 6.44 -17.96 -1.71
CA GLY A 66 7.53 -17.89 -2.67
C GLY A 66 8.44 -19.12 -2.57
N ARG A 67 8.83 -19.51 -1.35
CA ARG A 67 9.62 -20.73 -1.12
C ARG A 67 8.93 -21.99 -1.65
N ARG A 68 7.63 -22.15 -1.38
CA ARG A 68 6.87 -23.30 -1.85
C ARG A 68 6.81 -23.35 -3.38
N LEU A 69 6.63 -22.23 -4.05
CA LEU A 69 6.62 -22.14 -5.50
C LEU A 69 7.99 -22.50 -6.09
N ILE A 70 9.08 -21.94 -5.54
CA ILE A 70 10.46 -22.22 -5.98
C ILE A 70 10.79 -23.70 -5.87
N LEU A 71 10.53 -24.32 -4.73
CA LEU A 71 10.86 -25.72 -4.48
C LEU A 71 9.96 -26.69 -5.25
N LYS A 72 8.64 -26.41 -5.32
CA LYS A 72 7.69 -27.30 -6.00
C LYS A 72 7.92 -27.36 -7.50
N HIS A 73 8.34 -26.27 -8.12
CA HIS A 73 8.54 -26.18 -9.57
C HIS A 73 10.03 -26.24 -9.98
N ASP A 74 10.94 -26.48 -9.02
CA ASP A 74 12.39 -26.60 -9.25
C ASP A 74 12.97 -25.38 -10.01
N LEU A 75 12.51 -24.17 -9.66
CA LEU A 75 12.75 -22.94 -10.42
C LEU A 75 14.21 -22.46 -10.35
N LEU A 76 15.01 -22.98 -9.43
CA LEU A 76 16.43 -22.63 -9.31
C LEU A 76 17.26 -23.08 -10.52
N LYS A 77 16.82 -24.13 -11.25
CA LYS A 77 17.50 -24.61 -12.46
C LYS A 77 17.39 -23.64 -13.64
N THR A 78 16.35 -22.81 -13.64
CA THR A 78 16.05 -21.84 -14.71
C THR A 78 16.27 -20.39 -14.27
N ALA A 79 16.70 -20.19 -13.03
CA ALA A 79 17.02 -18.85 -12.53
C ALA A 79 18.25 -18.31 -13.28
N VAL A 80 18.08 -17.19 -13.98
CA VAL A 80 19.17 -16.48 -14.63
C VAL A 80 19.90 -15.71 -13.55
N MET A 81 21.19 -15.96 -13.38
CA MET A 81 22.06 -15.09 -12.58
C MET A 81 22.28 -13.80 -13.39
N GLU A 82 21.42 -12.83 -13.22
CA GLU A 82 21.69 -11.48 -13.70
C GLU A 82 22.71 -10.84 -12.74
N ASP A 83 23.79 -10.31 -13.31
CA ASP A 83 24.87 -9.69 -12.54
C ASP A 83 24.31 -8.48 -11.76
N ASP A 84 24.33 -8.57 -10.45
CA ASP A 84 23.71 -7.64 -9.48
C ASP A 84 24.40 -6.27 -9.43
N ALA A 85 25.49 -6.10 -10.21
CA ALA A 85 26.37 -4.94 -10.11
C ALA A 85 25.71 -3.60 -10.56
N THR A 86 24.61 -3.63 -11.29
CA THR A 86 24.04 -2.42 -11.90
C THR A 86 22.87 -1.80 -11.14
N LEU A 87 22.23 -2.51 -10.21
CA LEU A 87 21.03 -2.00 -9.53
C LEU A 87 21.28 -1.38 -8.16
N VAL A 88 22.42 -1.68 -7.54
CA VAL A 88 22.79 -1.11 -6.23
C VAL A 88 23.46 0.26 -6.37
N GLU A 89 23.88 0.63 -7.57
CA GLU A 89 24.63 1.90 -7.79
C GLU A 89 23.77 3.14 -7.98
N ASP A 90 22.46 3.05 -8.19
CA ASP A 90 21.64 4.24 -8.50
C ASP A 90 20.88 4.86 -7.32
N GLU A 91 20.96 4.33 -6.12
CA GLU A 91 20.92 5.20 -4.95
C GLU A 91 22.28 5.93 -4.84
N LYS A 92 22.59 6.79 -5.80
CA LYS A 92 23.58 7.87 -5.57
C LYS A 92 23.24 8.41 -4.20
N LYS A 93 24.12 8.19 -3.22
CA LYS A 93 24.02 8.72 -1.86
C LYS A 93 23.75 10.20 -1.98
N HIS A 94 22.48 10.55 -2.15
CA HIS A 94 22.05 11.95 -2.12
C HIS A 94 22.48 12.43 -0.74
N LYS A 95 23.49 13.30 -0.69
CA LYS A 95 23.96 13.88 0.57
C LYS A 95 22.80 14.69 1.11
N ARG A 96 22.01 14.07 1.99
CA ARG A 96 20.95 14.76 2.70
C ARG A 96 21.53 15.96 3.39
N SER A 97 20.95 17.12 3.13
CA SER A 97 21.38 18.37 3.73
C SER A 97 20.25 18.95 4.57
N VAL A 98 20.58 19.38 5.78
CA VAL A 98 19.59 20.04 6.66
C VAL A 98 18.92 21.23 5.96
N SER A 99 19.63 21.93 5.10
CA SER A 99 19.10 23.06 4.33
C SER A 99 18.01 22.67 3.31
N MET A 100 17.93 21.40 2.92
CA MET A 100 16.96 20.92 1.93
C MET A 100 15.63 20.46 2.55
N TYR A 101 15.56 20.28 3.87
CA TYR A 101 14.31 19.92 4.53
C TYR A 101 13.26 21.05 4.54
N ALA A 102 13.71 22.32 4.65
CA ALA A 102 12.78 23.44 4.59
C ALA A 102 12.10 23.57 3.22
N PRO A 103 12.83 23.58 2.07
CA PRO A 103 12.21 23.51 0.74
C PRO A 103 11.29 22.31 0.55
N ALA A 104 11.67 21.11 1.00
CA ALA A 104 10.85 19.92 0.93
C ALA A 104 9.52 20.09 1.72
N THR A 105 9.60 20.64 2.94
CA THR A 105 8.43 20.95 3.76
C THR A 105 7.50 21.94 3.07
N TYR A 106 8.06 22.99 2.45
CA TYR A 106 7.26 23.97 1.70
C TYR A 106 6.58 23.34 0.48
N GLN A 107 7.26 22.45 -0.24
CA GLN A 107 6.68 21.72 -1.36
C GLN A 107 5.48 20.86 -0.91
N ILE A 108 5.62 20.15 0.20
CA ILE A 108 4.51 19.36 0.79
C ILE A 108 3.37 20.30 1.19
N ALA A 109 3.66 21.40 1.89
CA ALA A 109 2.64 22.36 2.32
C ALA A 109 1.88 22.99 1.14
N ILE A 110 2.60 23.36 0.07
CA ILE A 110 2.00 23.89 -1.17
C ILE A 110 1.12 22.81 -1.83
N ALA A 111 1.60 21.58 -1.95
CA ALA A 111 0.83 20.49 -2.51
C ALA A 111 -0.45 20.21 -1.70
N MET A 112 -0.38 20.26 -0.38
CA MET A 112 -1.55 20.14 0.50
C MET A 112 -2.50 21.33 0.34
N GLY A 113 -1.99 22.56 0.37
CA GLY A 113 -2.81 23.76 0.25
C GLY A 113 -3.55 23.86 -1.08
N LEU A 114 -2.84 23.70 -2.20
CA LEU A 114 -3.48 23.67 -3.53
C LEU A 114 -4.36 22.42 -3.70
N GLY A 115 -3.99 21.31 -3.07
CA GLY A 115 -4.76 20.07 -3.06
C GLY A 115 -6.14 20.22 -2.43
N THR A 116 -6.30 21.09 -1.42
CA THR A 116 -7.62 21.36 -0.84
C THR A 116 -8.58 22.01 -1.85
N ILE A 117 -8.04 22.87 -2.73
CA ILE A 117 -8.83 23.50 -3.80
C ILE A 117 -9.27 22.43 -4.82
N VAL A 118 -8.36 21.53 -5.21
CA VAL A 118 -8.67 20.42 -6.11
C VAL A 118 -9.71 19.49 -5.48
N SER A 119 -9.54 19.12 -4.20
CA SER A 119 -10.51 18.28 -3.47
C SER A 119 -11.88 18.96 -3.37
N TRP A 120 -11.92 20.27 -3.13
CA TRP A 120 -13.17 21.02 -3.15
C TRP A 120 -13.83 21.00 -4.53
N ALA A 121 -13.06 21.15 -5.60
CA ALA A 121 -13.59 21.05 -6.97
C ALA A 121 -14.13 19.62 -7.26
N LEU A 122 -13.41 18.58 -6.83
CA LEU A 122 -13.86 17.20 -6.95
C LEU A 122 -15.14 16.92 -6.17
N SER A 123 -15.31 17.50 -4.97
CA SER A 123 -16.54 17.33 -4.19
C SER A 123 -17.79 17.89 -4.88
N LYS A 124 -17.64 18.85 -5.78
CA LYS A 124 -18.75 19.37 -6.62
C LYS A 124 -19.30 18.34 -7.61
N THR A 125 -18.57 17.26 -7.89
CA THR A 125 -19.07 16.18 -8.74
C THR A 125 -20.15 15.32 -8.07
N GLY A 126 -20.41 15.53 -6.77
CA GLY A 126 -21.33 14.72 -5.97
C GLY A 126 -20.78 13.39 -5.50
N MET A 127 -19.52 13.10 -5.80
CA MET A 127 -18.82 11.89 -5.33
C MET A 127 -18.02 12.19 -4.06
N THR A 128 -17.97 11.22 -3.16
CA THR A 128 -17.18 11.31 -1.92
C THR A 128 -15.73 10.97 -2.20
N PHE A 129 -14.87 11.99 -2.18
CA PHE A 129 -13.42 11.83 -2.32
C PHE A 129 -12.71 12.20 -1.02
N PRO A 130 -11.73 11.41 -0.54
CA PRO A 130 -10.86 11.84 0.54
C PRO A 130 -10.04 13.08 0.16
N ILE A 131 -9.80 13.95 1.14
CA ILE A 131 -9.11 15.23 0.93
C ILE A 131 -7.69 15.05 0.35
N TYR A 132 -7.00 13.95 0.67
CA TYR A 132 -5.64 13.72 0.20
C TYR A 132 -5.54 13.48 -1.32
N ILE A 133 -6.62 13.07 -1.99
CA ILE A 133 -6.62 12.85 -3.46
C ILE A 133 -6.27 14.14 -4.20
N GLY A 134 -6.81 15.28 -3.76
CA GLY A 134 -6.43 16.57 -4.35
C GLY A 134 -4.96 16.90 -4.16
N ALA A 135 -4.43 16.67 -2.95
CA ALA A 135 -3.01 16.87 -2.67
C ALA A 135 -2.11 15.96 -3.51
N MET A 136 -2.52 14.70 -3.71
CA MET A 136 -1.81 13.74 -4.55
C MET A 136 -1.76 14.18 -6.01
N ILE A 137 -2.87 14.68 -6.56
CA ILE A 137 -2.94 15.20 -7.94
C ILE A 137 -2.01 16.41 -8.10
N VAL A 138 -2.03 17.36 -7.14
CA VAL A 138 -1.16 18.54 -7.18
C VAL A 138 0.30 18.13 -7.05
N ALA A 139 0.64 17.22 -6.14
CA ALA A 139 2.01 16.73 -5.99
C ALA A 139 2.53 16.06 -7.28
N ALA A 140 1.68 15.24 -7.92
CA ALA A 140 2.00 14.62 -9.20
C ALA A 140 2.22 15.70 -10.30
N ALA A 141 1.38 16.72 -10.37
CA ALA A 141 1.53 17.82 -11.31
C ALA A 141 2.83 18.61 -11.03
N MET A 142 3.11 18.94 -9.76
CA MET A 142 4.35 19.64 -9.36
C MET A 142 5.59 18.83 -9.78
N ARG A 143 5.59 17.52 -9.54
CA ARG A 143 6.70 16.65 -9.93
C ARG A 143 6.89 16.64 -11.44
N ASN A 144 5.83 16.45 -12.22
CA ASN A 144 5.89 16.45 -13.68
C ASN A 144 6.40 17.80 -14.22
N ILE A 145 5.92 18.93 -13.68
CA ILE A 145 6.40 20.26 -14.06
C ILE A 145 7.89 20.38 -13.75
N SER A 146 8.33 19.97 -12.57
CA SER A 146 9.74 20.01 -12.18
C SER A 146 10.62 19.21 -13.15
N GLU A 147 10.23 17.98 -13.49
CA GLU A 147 11.00 17.10 -14.36
C GLU A 147 11.09 17.62 -15.82
N HIS A 148 10.04 18.30 -16.32
CA HIS A 148 10.01 18.79 -17.71
C HIS A 148 10.54 20.21 -17.88
N THR A 149 10.47 21.07 -16.85
CA THR A 149 10.79 22.50 -16.99
C THR A 149 12.05 22.92 -16.24
N ASN A 150 12.53 22.11 -15.29
CA ASN A 150 13.63 22.44 -14.38
C ASN A 150 13.44 23.79 -13.62
N LEU A 151 12.19 24.26 -13.47
CA LEU A 151 11.86 25.50 -12.78
C LEU A 151 12.19 25.43 -11.28
N PHE A 152 12.08 24.27 -10.69
CA PHE A 152 12.42 23.96 -9.30
C PHE A 152 12.81 22.49 -9.16
N ASN A 153 13.55 22.16 -8.12
CA ASN A 153 13.94 20.79 -7.84
C ASN A 153 13.01 20.18 -6.78
N VAL A 154 12.52 18.97 -7.01
CA VAL A 154 11.77 18.18 -6.03
C VAL A 154 12.78 17.33 -5.25
N ASN A 155 12.91 17.62 -3.96
CA ASN A 155 13.84 16.93 -3.07
C ASN A 155 13.21 15.64 -2.53
N MET A 156 13.13 14.60 -3.37
CA MET A 156 12.44 13.34 -3.04
C MET A 156 13.00 12.65 -1.80
N GLY A 157 14.31 12.73 -1.55
CA GLY A 157 14.94 12.12 -0.38
C GLY A 157 14.39 12.71 0.92
N GLU A 158 14.40 14.02 1.03
CA GLU A 158 13.93 14.76 2.20
C GLU A 158 12.40 14.69 2.34
N ILE A 159 11.66 14.67 1.22
CA ILE A 159 10.19 14.45 1.23
C ILE A 159 9.87 13.06 1.78
N ASN A 160 10.59 12.03 1.37
CA ASN A 160 10.40 10.67 1.86
C ASN A 160 10.73 10.56 3.37
N ASP A 161 11.79 11.22 3.83
CA ASP A 161 12.14 11.25 5.25
C ASP A 161 11.04 11.93 6.08
N ILE A 162 10.53 13.09 5.65
CA ILE A 162 9.42 13.79 6.31
C ILE A 162 8.17 12.90 6.32
N GLY A 163 7.86 12.28 5.18
CA GLY A 163 6.74 11.33 5.05
C GLY A 163 6.88 10.16 6.01
N GLY A 164 8.06 9.57 6.14
CA GLY A 164 8.36 8.47 7.07
C GLY A 164 8.18 8.88 8.54
N ILE A 165 8.65 10.08 8.91
CA ILE A 165 8.47 10.64 10.27
C ILE A 165 6.97 10.86 10.53
N CYS A 166 6.26 11.52 9.62
CA CYS A 166 4.82 11.78 9.76
C CYS A 166 4.02 10.47 9.86
N LEU A 167 4.35 9.46 9.04
CA LEU A 167 3.73 8.15 9.11
C LEU A 167 3.97 7.47 10.47
N SER A 168 5.19 7.52 10.99
CA SER A 168 5.53 6.93 12.29
C SER A 168 4.78 7.60 13.43
N LEU A 169 4.67 8.93 13.41
CA LEU A 169 3.89 9.69 14.38
C LEU A 169 2.39 9.36 14.26
N PHE A 170 1.87 9.32 13.03
CA PHE A 170 0.48 8.95 12.78
C PHE A 170 0.17 7.55 13.32
N LEU A 171 1.04 6.56 13.05
CA LEU A 171 0.86 5.20 13.55
C LEU A 171 0.89 5.14 15.07
N GLY A 172 1.81 5.87 15.71
CA GLY A 172 1.87 5.96 17.18
C GLY A 172 0.58 6.51 17.76
N ILE A 173 0.08 7.64 17.24
CA ILE A 173 -1.17 8.25 17.67
C ILE A 173 -2.35 7.30 17.41
N ALA A 174 -2.43 6.72 16.22
CA ALA A 174 -3.50 5.80 15.85
C ALA A 174 -3.56 4.59 16.78
N MET A 175 -2.41 4.00 17.14
CA MET A 175 -2.36 2.87 18.08
C MET A 175 -2.80 3.25 19.50
N ILE A 176 -2.40 4.43 20.00
CA ILE A 176 -2.78 4.90 21.34
C ILE A 176 -4.28 5.23 21.40
N THR A 177 -4.84 5.77 20.33
CA THR A 177 -6.26 6.18 20.27
C THR A 177 -7.20 5.05 19.89
N LEU A 178 -6.69 3.86 19.59
CA LEU A 178 -7.44 2.70 19.11
C LEU A 178 -8.43 2.20 20.18
N LYS A 179 -9.72 2.32 19.91
CA LYS A 179 -10.80 1.94 20.83
C LYS A 179 -11.28 0.50 20.56
N LEU A 180 -10.44 -0.49 20.91
CA LEU A 180 -10.70 -1.89 20.62
C LEU A 180 -12.05 -2.41 21.14
N TRP A 181 -12.59 -1.82 22.23
CA TRP A 181 -13.90 -2.21 22.75
C TRP A 181 -15.06 -1.94 21.77
N GLN A 182 -14.90 -0.99 20.85
CA GLN A 182 -15.88 -0.72 19.79
C GLN A 182 -15.98 -1.88 18.80
N LEU A 183 -14.93 -2.70 18.68
CA LEU A 183 -14.87 -3.84 17.79
C LEU A 183 -15.39 -5.13 18.42
N ALA A 184 -15.73 -5.13 19.71
CA ALA A 184 -16.14 -6.34 20.43
C ALA A 184 -17.38 -7.00 19.79
N SER A 185 -18.37 -6.19 19.38
CA SER A 185 -19.59 -6.68 18.72
C SER A 185 -19.34 -7.19 17.29
N LEU A 186 -18.26 -6.79 16.66
CA LEU A 186 -17.85 -7.18 15.29
C LEU A 186 -16.71 -8.18 15.29
N ALA A 187 -16.26 -8.66 16.46
CA ALA A 187 -15.06 -9.49 16.55
C ALA A 187 -15.12 -10.76 15.67
N LEU A 188 -16.24 -11.51 15.72
CA LEU A 188 -16.40 -12.71 14.89
C LEU A 188 -16.52 -12.40 13.40
N PRO A 189 -17.38 -11.48 12.94
CA PRO A 189 -17.40 -11.00 11.57
C PRO A 189 -16.02 -10.54 11.08
N LEU A 190 -15.31 -9.76 11.90
CA LEU A 190 -13.98 -9.24 11.57
C LEU A 190 -12.99 -10.39 11.33
N LEU A 191 -12.91 -11.36 12.22
CA LEU A 191 -12.02 -12.52 12.06
C LEU A 191 -12.31 -13.30 10.77
N ILE A 192 -13.60 -13.51 10.45
CA ILE A 192 -14.01 -14.21 9.21
C ILE A 192 -13.59 -13.39 7.98
N LEU A 193 -13.81 -12.06 8.00
CA LEU A 193 -13.44 -11.19 6.89
C LEU A 193 -11.92 -11.17 6.69
N LEU A 194 -11.14 -11.04 7.76
CA LEU A 194 -9.68 -11.02 7.71
C LEU A 194 -9.11 -12.37 7.25
N ALA A 195 -9.64 -13.48 7.76
CA ALA A 195 -9.27 -14.82 7.28
C ALA A 195 -9.62 -15.01 5.79
N GLY A 196 -10.76 -14.49 5.36
CA GLY A 196 -11.16 -14.46 3.96
C GLY A 196 -10.20 -13.68 3.07
N GLN A 197 -9.66 -12.54 3.55
CA GLN A 197 -8.64 -11.76 2.82
C GLN A 197 -7.33 -12.53 2.68
N VAL A 198 -6.88 -13.20 3.76
CA VAL A 198 -5.68 -14.05 3.72
C VAL A 198 -5.86 -15.19 2.72
N ALA A 199 -7.00 -15.88 2.76
CA ALA A 199 -7.31 -16.96 1.83
C ALA A 199 -7.37 -16.47 0.38
N LEU A 200 -8.01 -15.32 0.14
CA LEU A 200 -8.10 -14.69 -1.19
C LEU A 200 -6.70 -14.34 -1.72
N MET A 201 -5.86 -13.72 -0.89
CA MET A 201 -4.50 -13.37 -1.27
C MET A 201 -3.66 -14.61 -1.58
N PHE A 202 -3.78 -15.65 -0.75
CA PHE A 202 -3.10 -16.93 -1.02
C PHE A 202 -3.52 -17.53 -2.36
N VAL A 203 -4.81 -17.63 -2.62
CA VAL A 203 -5.34 -18.18 -3.88
C VAL A 203 -4.88 -17.32 -5.07
N PHE A 204 -4.98 -16.00 -4.93
CA PHE A 204 -4.60 -15.07 -5.99
C PHE A 204 -3.09 -15.18 -6.31
N THR A 205 -2.22 -15.09 -5.32
CA THR A 205 -0.77 -15.10 -5.56
C THR A 205 -0.25 -16.45 -6.01
N TYR A 206 -0.79 -17.53 -5.44
CA TYR A 206 -0.31 -18.88 -5.75
C TYR A 206 -0.84 -19.42 -7.08
N PHE A 207 -2.12 -19.19 -7.39
CA PHE A 207 -2.76 -19.79 -8.57
C PHE A 207 -2.93 -18.82 -9.74
N VAL A 208 -3.13 -17.52 -9.48
CA VAL A 208 -3.36 -16.54 -10.55
C VAL A 208 -2.05 -15.85 -10.90
N LEU A 209 -1.47 -15.10 -9.97
CA LEU A 209 -0.31 -14.25 -10.24
C LEU A 209 0.88 -15.07 -10.74
N PHE A 210 1.25 -16.13 -10.04
CA PHE A 210 2.37 -17.00 -10.44
C PHE A 210 2.20 -17.55 -11.85
N ASN A 211 0.96 -17.95 -12.22
CA ASN A 211 0.69 -18.50 -13.55
C ASN A 211 0.72 -17.44 -14.65
N VAL A 212 0.16 -16.24 -14.38
CA VAL A 212 0.13 -15.13 -15.33
C VAL A 212 1.52 -14.53 -15.55
N MET A 213 2.35 -14.49 -14.51
CA MET A 213 3.70 -13.91 -14.57
C MET A 213 4.77 -14.85 -15.17
N GLY A 214 4.37 -16.00 -15.71
CA GLY A 214 5.25 -16.85 -16.51
C GLY A 214 5.85 -18.06 -15.80
N ARG A 215 5.44 -18.38 -14.56
CA ARG A 215 5.83 -19.60 -13.80
C ARG A 215 7.34 -19.81 -13.63
N ASN A 216 8.10 -18.73 -13.62
CA ASN A 216 9.56 -18.76 -13.45
C ASN A 216 9.96 -18.29 -12.03
N TYR A 217 11.26 -18.21 -11.79
CA TYR A 217 11.80 -17.76 -10.50
C TYR A 217 11.33 -16.35 -10.15
N ASP A 218 11.38 -15.41 -11.10
CA ASP A 218 10.92 -14.03 -10.88
C ASP A 218 9.44 -13.97 -10.50
N ALA A 219 8.61 -14.80 -11.16
CA ALA A 219 7.19 -14.90 -10.82
C ALA A 219 6.95 -15.38 -9.39
N ALA A 220 7.80 -16.27 -8.85
CA ALA A 220 7.72 -16.70 -7.46
C ALA A 220 8.14 -15.60 -6.49
N VAL A 221 9.17 -14.82 -6.81
CA VAL A 221 9.60 -13.66 -6.02
C VAL A 221 8.55 -12.56 -6.08
N LEU A 222 7.97 -12.28 -7.26
CA LEU A 222 6.85 -11.34 -7.44
C LEU A 222 5.62 -11.76 -6.63
N ALA A 223 5.30 -13.06 -6.58
CA ALA A 223 4.18 -13.56 -5.77
C ALA A 223 4.41 -13.29 -4.27
N ALA A 224 5.63 -13.48 -3.78
CA ALA A 224 5.98 -13.15 -2.40
C ALA A 224 5.89 -11.64 -2.11
N GLY A 225 6.38 -10.81 -3.03
CA GLY A 225 6.27 -9.34 -2.95
C GLY A 225 4.82 -8.89 -2.94
N THR A 226 3.98 -9.48 -3.81
CA THR A 226 2.55 -9.14 -3.89
C THR A 226 1.80 -9.47 -2.61
N CYS A 227 2.15 -10.53 -1.88
CA CYS A 227 1.59 -10.77 -0.55
C CYS A 227 1.88 -9.60 0.41
N GLY A 228 3.07 -9.01 0.32
CA GLY A 228 3.48 -7.89 1.15
C GLY A 228 2.70 -6.61 0.87
N PHE A 229 2.67 -6.14 -0.38
CA PHE A 229 1.98 -4.88 -0.68
C PHE A 229 0.45 -5.04 -0.79
N GLY A 230 -0.04 -6.21 -1.18
CA GLY A 230 -1.48 -6.47 -1.32
C GLY A 230 -2.20 -6.72 0.01
N MET A 231 -1.46 -6.92 1.11
CA MET A 231 -1.99 -7.02 2.47
C MET A 231 -1.31 -6.10 3.48
N GLY A 232 -0.47 -5.19 3.02
CA GLY A 232 0.29 -4.37 3.96
C GLY A 232 0.80 -3.08 3.34
N ALA A 233 2.04 -3.10 2.88
CA ALA A 233 2.70 -1.94 2.30
C ALA A 233 3.89 -2.36 1.43
N THR A 234 4.36 -1.44 0.58
CA THR A 234 5.54 -1.68 -0.27
C THR A 234 6.79 -2.13 0.52
N PRO A 235 7.12 -1.58 1.71
CA PRO A 235 8.23 -2.10 2.52
C PRO A 235 8.09 -3.58 2.89
N ASN A 236 6.88 -4.07 3.16
CA ASN A 236 6.64 -5.50 3.42
C ASN A 236 6.91 -6.35 2.19
N ALA A 237 6.53 -5.86 1.00
CA ALA A 237 6.83 -6.52 -0.25
C ALA A 237 8.34 -6.67 -0.44
N MET A 238 9.09 -5.59 -0.20
CA MET A 238 10.55 -5.60 -0.30
C MET A 238 11.18 -6.59 0.68
N ALA A 239 10.73 -6.62 1.94
CA ALA A 239 11.21 -7.56 2.94
C ALA A 239 10.92 -9.03 2.56
N ASN A 240 9.72 -9.32 2.03
CA ASN A 240 9.36 -10.66 1.57
C ASN A 240 10.23 -11.11 0.38
N MET A 241 10.51 -10.21 -0.57
CA MET A 241 11.39 -10.51 -1.70
C MET A 241 12.82 -10.71 -1.24
N GLN A 242 13.32 -9.84 -0.36
CA GLN A 242 14.66 -9.92 0.19
C GLN A 242 14.90 -11.24 0.91
N ALA A 243 13.96 -11.70 1.72
CA ALA A 243 14.06 -12.99 2.42
C ALA A 243 14.21 -14.20 1.47
N LEU A 244 13.72 -14.09 0.24
CA LEU A 244 13.89 -15.12 -0.79
C LEU A 244 15.19 -14.93 -1.57
N THR A 245 15.49 -13.71 -2.00
CA THR A 245 16.65 -13.43 -2.85
C THR A 245 17.96 -13.55 -2.10
N GLU A 246 18.03 -13.24 -0.81
CA GLU A 246 19.19 -13.52 0.05
C GLU A 246 19.46 -15.03 0.22
N LYS A 247 18.39 -15.81 0.20
CA LYS A 247 18.51 -17.26 0.39
C LYS A 247 18.80 -18.03 -0.91
N TYR A 248 18.34 -17.55 -2.04
CA TYR A 248 18.41 -18.25 -3.32
C TYR A 248 19.19 -17.43 -4.35
N VAL A 249 18.53 -16.71 -5.23
CA VAL A 249 19.13 -15.95 -6.34
C VAL A 249 18.49 -14.55 -6.38
N PRO A 250 19.26 -13.49 -6.68
CA PRO A 250 18.69 -12.16 -6.93
C PRO A 250 17.63 -12.16 -8.05
N SER A 251 16.63 -11.29 -7.94
CA SER A 251 15.61 -11.09 -8.96
C SER A 251 15.45 -9.59 -9.24
N VAL A 252 16.30 -9.08 -10.13
CA VAL A 252 16.30 -7.68 -10.59
C VAL A 252 14.93 -7.24 -11.05
N LYS A 253 14.26 -8.09 -11.82
CA LYS A 253 12.95 -7.83 -12.38
C LYS A 253 11.88 -7.63 -11.30
N ALA A 254 11.89 -8.43 -10.24
CA ALA A 254 10.94 -8.28 -9.15
C ALA A 254 11.18 -6.99 -8.36
N TYR A 255 12.44 -6.65 -8.10
CA TYR A 255 12.80 -5.42 -7.37
C TYR A 255 12.48 -4.13 -8.14
N LEU A 256 12.47 -4.17 -9.48
CA LEU A 256 12.03 -3.06 -10.30
C LEU A 256 10.49 -2.96 -10.37
N LEU A 257 9.81 -4.08 -10.59
CA LEU A 257 8.36 -4.07 -10.85
C LEU A 257 7.54 -3.79 -9.60
N VAL A 258 7.88 -4.40 -8.45
CA VAL A 258 7.03 -4.31 -7.25
C VAL A 258 6.93 -2.90 -6.68
N PRO A 259 8.01 -2.11 -6.53
CA PRO A 259 7.88 -0.73 -6.08
C PRO A 259 7.06 0.14 -7.03
N ILE A 260 7.29 0.01 -8.35
CA ILE A 260 6.58 0.81 -9.36
C ILE A 260 5.09 0.48 -9.35
N ILE A 261 4.74 -0.81 -9.37
CA ILE A 261 3.33 -1.23 -9.38
C ILE A 261 2.68 -0.93 -8.04
N GLY A 262 3.34 -1.24 -6.93
CA GLY A 262 2.79 -1.08 -5.58
C GLY A 262 2.60 0.38 -5.19
N SER A 263 3.58 1.25 -5.45
CA SER A 263 3.51 2.65 -5.01
C SER A 263 2.82 3.59 -5.99
N MET A 264 2.87 3.32 -7.31
CA MET A 264 2.25 4.20 -8.30
C MET A 264 0.85 3.76 -8.69
N PHE A 265 0.73 2.52 -9.19
CA PHE A 265 -0.52 2.07 -9.76
C PHE A 265 -1.49 1.52 -8.73
N ALA A 266 -1.00 0.72 -7.78
CA ALA A 266 -1.89 0.08 -6.81
C ALA A 266 -2.57 1.11 -5.91
N ASP A 267 -1.84 2.09 -5.38
CA ASP A 267 -2.41 3.11 -4.50
C ASP A 267 -3.42 4.01 -5.22
N PHE A 268 -3.08 4.45 -6.45
CA PHE A 268 -3.98 5.28 -7.24
C PHE A 268 -5.27 4.54 -7.63
N LEU A 269 -5.12 3.35 -8.24
CA LEU A 269 -6.27 2.54 -8.66
C LEU A 269 -7.10 2.06 -7.46
N ASN A 270 -6.45 1.76 -6.34
CA ASN A 270 -7.12 1.40 -5.10
C ASN A 270 -8.00 2.53 -4.58
N SER A 271 -7.48 3.75 -4.55
CA SER A 271 -8.24 4.94 -4.11
C SER A 271 -9.46 5.20 -4.99
N LEU A 272 -9.33 5.06 -6.32
CA LEU A 272 -10.45 5.17 -7.25
C LEU A 272 -11.48 4.06 -7.03
N THR A 273 -11.02 2.82 -6.85
CA THR A 273 -11.88 1.67 -6.62
C THR A 273 -12.66 1.81 -5.29
N ILE A 274 -11.98 2.22 -4.22
CA ILE A 274 -12.62 2.47 -2.93
C ILE A 274 -13.69 3.55 -3.05
N THR A 275 -13.34 4.67 -3.69
CA THR A 275 -14.27 5.79 -3.92
C THR A 275 -15.50 5.33 -4.71
N PHE A 276 -15.30 4.55 -5.76
CA PHE A 276 -16.40 3.99 -6.55
C PHE A 276 -17.34 3.13 -5.69
N PHE A 277 -16.80 2.22 -4.88
CA PHE A 277 -17.62 1.35 -4.03
C PHE A 277 -18.27 2.08 -2.88
N ILE A 278 -17.64 3.11 -2.30
CA ILE A 278 -18.28 3.95 -1.27
C ILE A 278 -19.51 4.67 -1.83
N ASN A 279 -19.43 5.17 -3.06
CA ASN A 279 -20.56 5.87 -3.69
C ASN A 279 -21.61 4.92 -4.31
N LEU A 280 -21.34 3.61 -4.33
CA LEU A 280 -22.29 2.59 -4.81
C LEU A 280 -23.21 2.08 -3.68
N PHE A 281 -22.77 2.15 -2.43
CA PHE A 281 -23.48 1.63 -1.24
C PHE A 281 -23.89 2.71 -0.27
#